data_c743279708a8b7040b200bfddfd39f41
#
_entry.id   c743279708a8b7040b200bfddfd39f41
#
_cell.length_a   1.000
_cell.length_b   1.000
_cell.length_c   1.000
_cell.angle_alpha   90.00
_cell.angle_beta   90.00
_cell.angle_gamma   90.00
#
_symmetry.space_group_name_H-M   'P 1'
#
loop_
_entity.id
_entity.type
_entity.pdbx_description
1 polymer ?
#
loop_
_entity_poly.entity_id
_entity_poly.type
_entity_poly.pdbx_seq_one_letter_code
_entity_poly.pdbx_strand_id
1 'polypeptide(L)'
;MTTMRSLTKIVFINSAHIRYGEVALDGNVHFTGTQGVGKTTLLRALLFFYNARKDKLGIRNQGQRSFDDYYLPTPASYIVYEVTRGEKETPFCVILFRRHNRTAFRFVDASYDASWIIDDFGVVASDPLTVRQRIQNKGIDLSGIIDRYNQYLDILYGNRSARISKDLLKYYLLKSPQYQNIPRIIQNVFLNERVDTGFIKDTIISSISSDEVETAVDLNFFRRKLANFSDELKDISLWTQKKQTRNC
;
A
#
# COMPACT_ATOMS: atom_id res chain seq x y z
N MET A 1 23.35 -2.07 7.44
CA MET A 1 21.97 -2.15 7.94
C MET A 1 21.10 -1.36 6.98
N THR A 2 20.19 -2.01 6.30
CA THR A 2 19.25 -1.33 5.40
C THR A 2 18.25 -0.60 6.28
N THR A 3 18.28 0.73 6.30
CA THR A 3 17.33 1.55 7.05
C THR A 3 15.92 1.28 6.50
N MET A 4 15.08 0.69 7.34
CA MET A 4 13.73 0.31 6.97
C MET A 4 12.87 1.57 6.91
N ARG A 5 12.30 1.88 5.74
CA ARG A 5 11.37 2.98 5.55
C ARG A 5 9.97 2.48 5.84
N SER A 6 9.19 3.23 6.59
CA SER A 6 7.83 2.82 6.96
C SER A 6 6.90 4.01 7.05
N LEU A 7 5.62 3.75 6.81
CA LEU A 7 4.56 4.72 7.07
C LEU A 7 4.35 4.81 8.59
N THR A 8 4.56 5.99 9.14
CA THR A 8 4.53 6.21 10.61
C THR A 8 3.34 7.02 11.08
N LYS A 9 2.69 7.76 10.19
CA LYS A 9 1.54 8.59 10.55
C LYS A 9 0.60 8.78 9.37
N ILE A 10 -0.69 8.86 9.65
CA ILE A 10 -1.71 9.35 8.72
C ILE A 10 -2.48 10.48 9.39
N VAL A 11 -2.72 11.55 8.64
CA VAL A 11 -3.48 12.72 9.10
C VAL A 11 -4.65 12.95 8.15
N PHE A 12 -5.83 13.13 8.72
CA PHE A 12 -7.06 13.47 8.00
C PHE A 12 -7.43 14.92 8.31
N ILE A 13 -7.71 15.70 7.28
CA ILE A 13 -8.13 17.09 7.39
C ILE A 13 -9.33 17.31 6.46
N ASN A 14 -10.49 17.61 7.02
CA ASN A 14 -11.77 17.69 6.31
C ASN A 14 -12.02 16.47 5.39
N SER A 15 -11.66 15.29 5.86
CA SER A 15 -11.63 14.04 5.09
C SER A 15 -12.52 12.99 5.74
N ALA A 16 -13.34 12.28 4.96
CA ALA A 16 -14.19 11.15 5.42
C ALA A 16 -15.00 11.46 6.71
N HIS A 17 -15.59 12.65 6.82
CA HIS A 17 -16.30 13.18 8.00
C HIS A 17 -15.40 13.55 9.21
N ILE A 18 -14.08 13.43 9.07
CA ILE A 18 -13.11 13.82 10.09
C ILE A 18 -12.69 15.26 9.80
N ARG A 19 -12.92 16.18 10.74
CA ARG A 19 -12.44 17.56 10.61
C ARG A 19 -10.92 17.62 10.72
N TYR A 20 -10.39 16.99 11.77
CA TYR A 20 -8.97 16.79 11.99
C TYR A 20 -8.74 15.53 12.81
N GLY A 21 -7.76 14.72 12.42
CA GLY A 21 -7.36 13.53 13.17
C GLY A 21 -6.01 13.03 12.71
N GLU A 22 -5.16 12.71 13.68
CA GLU A 22 -3.87 12.07 13.46
C GLU A 22 -3.90 10.66 14.02
N VAL A 23 -3.33 9.72 13.30
CA VAL A 23 -3.15 8.34 13.73
C VAL A 23 -1.69 7.97 13.57
N ALA A 24 -1.03 7.70 14.70
CA ALA A 24 0.30 7.13 14.71
C ALA A 24 0.25 5.66 14.28
N LEU A 25 1.20 5.26 13.45
CA LEU A 25 1.32 3.92 12.87
C LEU A 25 2.68 3.31 13.23
N ASP A 26 3.18 3.63 14.39
CA ASP A 26 4.46 3.14 14.86
C ASP A 26 4.32 1.73 15.45
N GLY A 27 5.09 0.78 14.94
CA GLY A 27 5.02 -0.61 15.35
C GLY A 27 3.72 -1.33 14.97
N ASN A 28 3.25 -2.20 15.86
CA ASN A 28 1.99 -2.94 15.68
C ASN A 28 0.82 -2.12 16.20
N VAL A 29 -0.09 -1.73 15.32
CA VAL A 29 -1.25 -0.91 15.66
C VAL A 29 -2.53 -1.74 15.61
N HIS A 30 -3.31 -1.71 16.69
CA HIS A 30 -4.59 -2.38 16.81
C HIS A 30 -5.74 -1.37 16.84
N PHE A 31 -6.62 -1.44 15.83
CA PHE A 31 -7.82 -0.62 15.78
C PHE A 31 -8.99 -1.34 16.44
N THR A 32 -9.36 -0.90 17.63
CA THR A 32 -10.50 -1.41 18.38
C THR A 32 -11.64 -0.39 18.40
N GLY A 33 -12.85 -0.86 18.60
CA GLY A 33 -14.04 0.00 18.69
C GLY A 33 -15.30 -0.68 18.15
N THR A 34 -16.45 -0.09 18.46
CA THR A 34 -17.77 -0.56 18.01
C THR A 34 -17.93 -0.49 16.49
N GLN A 35 -18.99 -1.07 15.97
CA GLN A 35 -19.35 -0.95 14.56
C GLN A 35 -19.63 0.52 14.21
N GLY A 36 -19.18 0.97 13.04
CA GLY A 36 -19.44 2.34 12.54
C GLY A 36 -18.42 3.41 12.97
N VAL A 37 -17.48 3.15 13.88
CA VAL A 37 -16.48 4.16 14.34
C VAL A 37 -15.39 4.52 13.31
N GLY A 38 -15.45 4.01 12.08
CA GLY A 38 -14.52 4.40 11.02
C GLY A 38 -13.29 3.50 10.85
N LYS A 39 -13.19 2.33 11.52
CA LYS A 39 -12.06 1.39 11.35
C LYS A 39 -11.80 1.03 9.89
N THR A 40 -12.84 0.66 9.17
CA THR A 40 -12.75 0.33 7.73
C THR A 40 -12.35 1.54 6.88
N THR A 41 -12.83 2.73 7.24
CA THR A 41 -12.45 3.99 6.59
C THR A 41 -10.95 4.23 6.73
N LEU A 42 -10.42 4.10 7.93
CA LEU A 42 -8.98 4.26 8.18
C LEU A 42 -8.17 3.21 7.41
N LEU A 43 -8.55 1.94 7.49
CA LEU A 43 -7.87 0.85 6.77
C LEU A 43 -7.86 1.08 5.25
N ARG A 44 -8.97 1.52 4.66
CA ARG A 44 -9.03 1.85 3.23
C ARG A 44 -8.12 3.02 2.86
N ALA A 45 -8.03 4.05 3.69
CA ALA A 45 -7.09 5.15 3.47
C ALA A 45 -5.63 4.68 3.54
N LEU A 46 -5.29 3.80 4.49
CA LEU A 46 -3.96 3.18 4.58
C LEU A 46 -3.64 2.33 3.35
N LEU A 47 -4.59 1.51 2.90
CA LEU A 47 -4.43 0.71 1.69
C LEU A 47 -4.25 1.57 0.45
N PHE A 48 -4.91 2.72 0.39
CA PHE A 48 -4.76 3.65 -0.71
C PHE A 48 -3.34 4.20 -0.83
N PHE A 49 -2.65 4.43 0.28
CA PHE A 49 -1.24 4.81 0.27
C PHE A 49 -0.37 3.81 -0.49
N TYR A 50 -0.55 2.52 -0.25
CA TYR A 50 0.26 1.47 -0.87
C TYR A 50 -0.17 1.12 -2.29
N ASN A 51 -1.45 1.23 -2.62
CA ASN A 51 -2.00 0.74 -3.89
C ASN A 51 -2.44 1.86 -4.83
N ALA A 52 -2.89 3.00 -4.32
CA ALA A 52 -3.45 4.15 -5.06
C ALA A 52 -4.57 3.79 -6.08
N ARG A 53 -5.15 2.59 -6.02
CA ARG A 53 -6.18 2.11 -6.93
C ARG A 53 -7.54 2.08 -6.26
N LYS A 54 -8.35 3.07 -6.54
CA LYS A 54 -9.69 3.28 -5.97
C LYS A 54 -10.66 2.15 -6.24
N ASP A 55 -10.60 1.59 -7.46
CA ASP A 55 -11.44 0.50 -7.94
C ASP A 55 -11.21 -0.81 -7.19
N LYS A 56 -10.07 -0.92 -6.52
CA LYS A 56 -9.65 -2.13 -5.84
C LYS A 56 -9.72 -2.07 -4.32
N LEU A 57 -10.28 -1.00 -3.76
CA LEU A 57 -10.41 -0.82 -2.30
C LEU A 57 -11.79 -1.22 -1.75
N GLY A 58 -12.61 -1.93 -2.53
CA GLY A 58 -13.95 -2.37 -2.12
C GLY A 58 -14.95 -1.23 -1.89
N ILE A 59 -14.71 -0.05 -2.47
CA ILE A 59 -15.57 1.13 -2.31
C ILE A 59 -16.75 1.13 -3.30
N ARG A 60 -16.78 0.18 -4.24
CA ARG A 60 -17.79 0.06 -5.29
C ARG A 60 -18.92 -0.89 -4.93
N ASN A 61 -19.68 -0.62 -3.88
CA ASN A 61 -21.02 -1.18 -3.79
C ASN A 61 -22.02 -0.15 -4.32
N GLN A 62 -23.02 -0.61 -5.05
CA GLN A 62 -24.07 0.25 -5.64
C GLN A 62 -24.56 1.28 -4.63
N GLY A 63 -24.50 2.57 -4.98
CA GLY A 63 -24.92 3.68 -4.12
C GLY A 63 -23.85 4.28 -3.20
N GLN A 64 -22.62 3.77 -3.18
CA GLN A 64 -21.55 4.37 -2.38
C GLN A 64 -20.81 5.46 -3.16
N ARG A 65 -20.38 6.51 -2.43
CA ARG A 65 -19.57 7.60 -2.98
C ARG A 65 -18.23 7.06 -3.48
N SER A 66 -17.69 7.66 -4.54
CA SER A 66 -16.34 7.36 -4.99
C SER A 66 -15.31 7.64 -3.88
N PHE A 67 -14.09 7.10 -4.01
CA PHE A 67 -13.02 7.45 -3.07
C PHE A 67 -12.82 8.96 -2.97
N ASP A 68 -12.81 9.65 -4.11
CA ASP A 68 -12.61 11.11 -4.15
C ASP A 68 -13.74 11.86 -3.44
N ASP A 69 -14.99 11.45 -3.63
CA ASP A 69 -16.16 12.12 -3.04
C ASP A 69 -16.28 11.83 -1.54
N TYR A 70 -15.76 10.71 -1.09
CA TYR A 70 -15.82 10.33 0.32
C TYR A 70 -14.63 10.90 1.12
N TYR A 71 -13.40 10.69 0.64
CA TYR A 71 -12.19 11.08 1.37
C TYR A 71 -11.74 12.51 1.08
N LEU A 72 -12.05 13.03 -0.10
CA LEU A 72 -11.67 14.37 -0.53
C LEU A 72 -12.91 15.14 -1.03
N PRO A 73 -13.93 15.32 -0.18
CA PRO A 73 -15.22 15.88 -0.61
C PRO A 73 -15.13 17.32 -1.10
N THR A 74 -14.12 18.07 -0.65
CA THR A 74 -13.93 19.48 -0.99
C THR A 74 -12.49 19.76 -1.40
N PRO A 75 -12.20 20.89 -2.06
CA PRO A 75 -10.83 21.32 -2.33
C PRO A 75 -9.98 21.53 -1.07
N ALA A 76 -10.64 21.83 0.08
CA ALA A 76 -10.02 21.97 1.39
C ALA A 76 -9.92 20.63 2.16
N SER A 77 -10.00 19.50 1.46
CA SER A 77 -9.86 18.17 2.05
C SER A 77 -8.47 17.60 1.75
N TYR A 78 -7.81 17.10 2.79
CA TYR A 78 -6.45 16.57 2.67
C TYR A 78 -6.31 15.28 3.47
N ILE A 79 -5.46 14.37 2.95
CA ILE A 79 -4.90 13.27 3.72
C ILE A 79 -3.38 13.41 3.62
N VAL A 80 -2.68 13.33 4.74
CA VAL A 80 -1.22 13.36 4.78
C VAL A 80 -0.70 12.04 5.30
N TYR A 81 0.25 11.46 4.60
CA TYR A 81 1.00 10.29 5.02
C TYR A 81 2.42 10.71 5.35
N GLU A 82 2.90 10.41 6.54
CA GLU A 82 4.29 10.62 6.93
C GLU A 82 5.04 9.30 6.90
N VAL A 83 6.20 9.32 6.24
CA VAL A 83 7.04 8.15 6.01
C VAL A 83 8.41 8.41 6.60
N THR A 84 8.85 7.56 7.51
CA THR A 84 10.24 7.59 8.01
C THR A 84 11.21 7.02 6.97
N ARG A 85 12.41 7.61 6.93
CA ARG A 85 13.54 7.12 6.13
C ARG A 85 14.57 6.36 6.97
N GLY A 86 14.29 6.15 8.25
CA GLY A 86 15.16 5.60 9.25
C GLY A 86 15.56 6.63 10.32
N GLU A 87 16.31 6.22 11.30
CA GLU A 87 16.61 7.04 12.50
C GLU A 87 17.39 8.34 12.23
N LYS A 88 18.15 8.38 11.14
CA LYS A 88 19.08 9.49 10.83
C LYS A 88 18.63 10.40 9.70
N GLU A 89 17.57 10.05 8.99
CA GLU A 89 17.08 10.82 7.85
C GLU A 89 15.76 11.52 8.18
N THR A 90 15.59 12.75 7.73
CA THR A 90 14.33 13.48 7.85
C THR A 90 13.21 12.70 7.16
N PRO A 91 12.07 12.49 7.82
CA PRO A 91 10.90 11.90 7.18
C PRO A 91 10.46 12.69 5.94
N PHE A 92 9.63 12.09 5.14
CA PHE A 92 8.92 12.80 4.07
C PHE A 92 7.42 12.61 4.20
N CYS A 93 6.67 13.53 3.65
CA CYS A 93 5.22 13.43 3.61
C CYS A 93 4.70 13.26 2.19
N VAL A 94 3.55 12.59 2.07
CA VAL A 94 2.74 12.55 0.87
C VAL A 94 1.41 13.19 1.18
N ILE A 95 1.11 14.32 0.53
CA ILE A 95 -0.15 15.03 0.69
C ILE A 95 -1.08 14.62 -0.45
N LEU A 96 -2.24 14.06 -0.10
CA LEU A 96 -3.35 13.82 -1.01
C LEU A 96 -4.32 14.99 -0.96
N PHE A 97 -4.79 15.40 -2.11
CA PHE A 97 -5.79 16.44 -2.27
C PHE A 97 -6.61 16.26 -3.55
N ARG A 98 -7.72 16.97 -3.65
CA ARG A 98 -8.58 16.94 -4.83
C ARG A 98 -8.12 17.99 -5.84
N ARG A 99 -7.93 17.56 -7.11
CA ARG A 99 -7.65 18.44 -8.24
C ARG A 99 -8.46 17.99 -9.45
N HIS A 100 -9.24 18.89 -10.07
CA HIS A 100 -10.09 18.57 -11.22
C HIS A 100 -10.94 17.31 -11.02
N ASN A 101 -11.58 17.20 -9.86
CA ASN A 101 -12.39 16.05 -9.45
C ASN A 101 -11.64 14.70 -9.38
N ARG A 102 -10.31 14.72 -9.25
CA ARG A 102 -9.47 13.52 -9.09
C ARG A 102 -8.51 13.70 -7.93
N THR A 103 -8.08 12.60 -7.36
CA THR A 103 -6.99 12.60 -6.38
C THR A 103 -5.69 12.98 -7.07
N ALA A 104 -4.94 13.87 -6.46
CA ALA A 104 -3.58 14.22 -6.81
C ALA A 104 -2.68 14.11 -5.58
N PHE A 105 -1.38 14.00 -5.83
CA PHE A 105 -0.37 13.76 -4.81
C PHE A 105 0.71 14.84 -4.87
N ARG A 106 1.31 15.12 -3.73
CA ARG A 106 2.52 15.93 -3.60
C ARG A 106 3.42 15.35 -2.54
N PHE A 107 4.68 15.18 -2.85
CA PHE A 107 5.70 14.77 -1.90
C PHE A 107 6.34 16.01 -1.29
N VAL A 108 6.60 15.97 0.02
CA VAL A 108 7.21 17.05 0.81
C VAL A 108 8.37 16.48 1.60
N ASP A 109 9.53 17.12 1.53
CA ASP A 109 10.77 16.62 2.14
C ASP A 109 10.94 17.12 3.59
N ALA A 110 9.95 16.83 4.43
CA ALA A 110 9.94 17.18 5.84
C ALA A 110 8.94 16.32 6.61
N SER A 111 9.06 16.30 7.94
CA SER A 111 8.03 15.82 8.86
C SER A 111 6.78 16.67 8.74
N TYR A 112 5.63 16.06 8.99
CA TYR A 112 4.35 16.78 8.96
C TYR A 112 4.31 17.93 9.95
N ASP A 113 3.86 19.08 9.46
CA ASP A 113 3.58 20.26 10.24
C ASP A 113 2.18 20.79 9.86
N ALA A 114 1.29 20.85 10.83
CA ALA A 114 -0.10 21.24 10.64
C ALA A 114 -0.25 22.62 9.99
N SER A 115 0.70 23.53 10.24
CA SER A 115 0.70 24.90 9.69
C SER A 115 0.82 24.98 8.17
N TRP A 116 1.18 23.87 7.50
CA TRP A 116 1.13 23.80 6.03
C TRP A 116 -0.29 23.93 5.51
N ILE A 117 -1.24 23.33 6.24
CA ILE A 117 -2.62 23.18 5.80
C ILE A 117 -3.57 24.03 6.64
N ILE A 118 -3.31 24.15 7.94
CA ILE A 118 -4.15 24.89 8.88
C ILE A 118 -3.37 26.14 9.33
N ASP A 119 -4.00 27.30 9.29
CA ASP A 119 -3.37 28.54 9.77
C ASP A 119 -3.54 28.72 11.27
N ASP A 120 -2.93 29.79 11.81
CA ASP A 120 -2.95 30.11 13.23
C ASP A 120 -4.36 30.38 13.78
N PHE A 121 -5.34 30.63 12.90
CA PHE A 121 -6.74 30.84 13.26
C PHE A 121 -7.55 29.51 13.15
N GLY A 122 -6.90 28.39 12.82
CA GLY A 122 -7.55 27.10 12.63
C GLY A 122 -8.29 26.95 11.30
N VAL A 123 -8.04 27.85 10.34
CA VAL A 123 -8.66 27.80 9.01
C VAL A 123 -7.85 26.91 8.08
N VAL A 124 -8.52 25.94 7.51
CA VAL A 124 -7.93 25.00 6.54
C VAL A 124 -7.75 25.71 5.20
N ALA A 125 -6.58 25.53 4.57
CA ALA A 125 -6.30 26.04 3.23
C ALA A 125 -7.37 25.58 2.24
N SER A 126 -7.95 26.52 1.51
CA SER A 126 -9.05 26.26 0.57
C SER A 126 -8.59 25.57 -0.72
N ASP A 127 -7.28 25.59 -0.99
CA ASP A 127 -6.71 25.04 -2.21
C ASP A 127 -5.25 24.56 -2.04
N PRO A 128 -4.77 23.64 -2.88
CA PRO A 128 -3.42 23.11 -2.82
C PRO A 128 -2.30 24.12 -3.18
N LEU A 129 -2.62 25.25 -3.78
CA LEU A 129 -1.63 26.30 -4.07
C LEU A 129 -1.24 27.04 -2.80
N THR A 130 -2.21 27.36 -1.95
CA THR A 130 -1.96 27.93 -0.62
C THR A 130 -1.07 27.01 0.21
N VAL A 131 -1.35 25.70 0.23
CA VAL A 131 -0.51 24.71 0.91
C VAL A 131 0.92 24.73 0.36
N ARG A 132 1.07 24.75 -0.97
CA ARG A 132 2.38 24.84 -1.61
C ARG A 132 3.14 26.10 -1.16
N GLN A 133 2.50 27.25 -1.18
CA GLN A 133 3.13 28.53 -0.79
C GLN A 133 3.58 28.50 0.67
N ARG A 134 2.74 27.99 1.57
CA ARG A 134 3.09 27.89 3.00
C ARG A 134 4.31 26.99 3.22
N ILE A 135 4.41 25.86 2.52
CA ILE A 135 5.56 24.95 2.59
C ILE A 135 6.82 25.63 2.02
N GLN A 136 6.70 26.26 0.85
CA GLN A 136 7.83 26.95 0.21
C GLN A 136 8.37 28.12 1.03
N ASN A 137 7.49 28.87 1.69
CA ASN A 137 7.87 29.99 2.57
C ASN A 137 8.70 29.50 3.78
N LYS A 138 8.58 28.23 4.15
CA LYS A 138 9.43 27.59 5.19
C LYS A 138 10.74 27.03 4.64
N GLY A 139 11.04 27.22 3.36
CA GLY A 139 12.24 26.70 2.73
C GLY A 139 12.25 25.17 2.55
N ILE A 140 11.07 24.52 2.57
CA ILE A 140 10.94 23.06 2.48
C ILE A 140 10.78 22.65 1.03
N ASP A 141 11.57 21.66 0.61
CA ASP A 141 11.49 21.07 -0.73
C ASP A 141 10.20 20.26 -0.93
N LEU A 142 9.57 20.44 -2.06
CA LEU A 142 8.38 19.70 -2.43
C LEU A 142 8.33 19.36 -3.93
N SER A 143 7.65 18.28 -4.25
CA SER A 143 7.45 17.87 -5.65
C SER A 143 6.45 18.76 -6.38
N GLY A 144 6.46 18.69 -7.72
CA GLY A 144 5.31 19.05 -8.52
C GLY A 144 4.06 18.24 -8.15
N ILE A 145 2.93 18.56 -8.77
CA ILE A 145 1.70 17.79 -8.62
C ILE A 145 1.83 16.50 -9.44
N ILE A 146 1.49 15.38 -8.84
CA ILE A 146 1.43 14.06 -9.44
C ILE A 146 -0.04 13.67 -9.52
N ASP A 147 -0.59 13.57 -10.69
CA ASP A 147 -2.00 13.25 -10.95
C ASP A 147 -2.22 11.84 -11.54
N ARG A 148 -1.13 11.11 -11.82
CA ARG A 148 -1.17 9.76 -12.37
C ARG A 148 -0.78 8.73 -11.30
N TYR A 149 -1.68 7.78 -11.04
CA TYR A 149 -1.43 6.72 -10.06
C TYR A 149 -0.18 5.89 -10.36
N ASN A 150 0.06 5.57 -11.63
CA ASN A 150 1.25 4.81 -12.01
C ASN A 150 2.53 5.58 -11.68
N GLN A 151 2.56 6.89 -11.93
CA GLN A 151 3.71 7.72 -11.58
C GLN A 151 3.92 7.79 -10.06
N TYR A 152 2.84 7.89 -9.28
CA TYR A 152 2.90 7.83 -7.82
C TYR A 152 3.48 6.50 -7.33
N LEU A 153 2.99 5.37 -7.85
CA LEU A 153 3.48 4.04 -7.49
C LEU A 153 4.94 3.83 -7.92
N ASP A 154 5.31 4.29 -9.11
CA ASP A 154 6.70 4.22 -9.57
C ASP A 154 7.65 4.98 -8.62
N ILE A 155 7.25 6.15 -8.12
CA ILE A 155 8.04 6.89 -7.12
C ILE A 155 8.10 6.11 -5.81
N LEU A 156 6.96 5.67 -5.29
CA LEU A 156 6.86 5.00 -4.00
C LEU A 156 7.66 3.69 -3.94
N TYR A 157 7.67 2.95 -5.06
CA TYR A 157 8.40 1.67 -5.18
C TYR A 157 9.77 1.80 -5.86
N GLY A 158 10.24 3.02 -6.05
CA GLY A 158 11.59 3.28 -6.58
C GLY A 158 11.82 2.77 -8.00
N ASN A 159 10.76 2.61 -8.79
CA ASN A 159 10.84 2.17 -10.18
C ASN A 159 11.48 3.26 -11.04
N ARG A 160 12.58 2.92 -11.71
CA ARG A 160 13.25 3.83 -12.65
C ARG A 160 12.53 3.82 -13.99
N SER A 161 11.40 4.52 -14.08
CA SER A 161 10.80 4.78 -15.39
C SER A 161 11.38 6.09 -15.97
N ALA A 162 11.48 6.17 -17.29
CA ALA A 162 11.96 7.38 -18.00
C ALA A 162 11.09 8.63 -17.74
N ARG A 163 9.99 8.47 -17.02
CA ARG A 163 9.02 9.52 -16.70
C ARG A 163 9.22 10.15 -15.31
N ILE A 164 10.16 9.65 -14.52
CA ILE A 164 10.39 10.12 -13.16
C ILE A 164 11.69 10.91 -13.14
N SER A 165 11.61 12.16 -12.67
CA SER A 165 12.81 12.97 -12.45
C SER A 165 13.66 12.36 -11.32
N LYS A 166 14.97 12.52 -11.40
CA LYS A 166 15.90 11.99 -10.40
C LYS A 166 15.60 12.50 -8.98
N ASP A 167 15.08 13.72 -8.87
CA ASP A 167 14.75 14.36 -7.59
C ASP A 167 13.59 13.67 -6.86
N LEU A 168 12.69 13.01 -7.60
CA LEU A 168 11.57 12.27 -7.03
C LEU A 168 11.97 10.90 -6.49
N LEU A 169 13.10 10.37 -6.96
CA LEU A 169 13.60 9.06 -6.52
C LEU A 169 14.03 9.05 -5.04
N LYS A 170 14.18 10.20 -4.39
CA LYS A 170 14.44 10.29 -2.95
C LYS A 170 13.25 9.85 -2.09
N TYR A 171 12.01 9.90 -2.62
CA TYR A 171 10.76 9.60 -1.92
C TYR A 171 10.32 8.13 -2.01
N TYR A 172 11.20 7.21 -2.36
CA TYR A 172 10.82 5.80 -2.39
C TYR A 172 10.58 5.26 -0.98
N LEU A 173 9.60 4.37 -0.85
CA LEU A 173 9.37 3.58 0.35
C LEU A 173 10.21 2.29 0.32
N LEU A 174 10.21 1.61 -0.80
CA LEU A 174 10.90 0.33 -1.01
C LEU A 174 11.62 0.33 -2.36
N LYS A 175 12.87 -0.14 -2.38
CA LYS A 175 13.72 -0.22 -3.59
C LYS A 175 13.91 -1.66 -4.04
N SER A 176 12.89 -2.45 -4.16
CA SER A 176 13.08 -3.81 -4.66
C SER A 176 11.97 -4.21 -5.60
N PRO A 177 12.28 -4.89 -6.72
CA PRO A 177 11.28 -5.53 -7.58
C PRO A 177 10.38 -6.51 -6.80
N GLN A 178 10.90 -7.10 -5.74
CA GLN A 178 10.20 -8.00 -4.84
C GLN A 178 8.92 -7.39 -4.24
N TYR A 179 8.92 -6.08 -4.03
CA TYR A 179 7.78 -5.39 -3.41
C TYR A 179 6.73 -4.88 -4.39
N GLN A 180 6.89 -5.08 -5.69
CA GLN A 180 5.86 -4.73 -6.69
C GLN A 180 4.56 -5.50 -6.48
N ASN A 181 4.62 -6.64 -5.82
CA ASN A 181 3.45 -7.47 -5.49
C ASN A 181 2.73 -7.05 -4.20
N ILE A 182 3.34 -6.22 -3.33
CA ILE A 182 2.69 -5.79 -2.07
C ILE A 182 1.32 -5.17 -2.28
N PRO A 183 1.11 -4.23 -3.23
CA PRO A 183 -0.22 -3.68 -3.50
C PRO A 183 -1.24 -4.75 -3.88
N ARG A 184 -0.80 -5.79 -4.59
CA ARG A 184 -1.65 -6.91 -5.02
C ARG A 184 -1.98 -7.85 -3.86
N ILE A 185 -1.01 -8.15 -3.00
CA ILE A 185 -1.19 -8.99 -1.81
C ILE A 185 -2.13 -8.31 -0.83
N ILE A 186 -1.87 -7.05 -0.49
CA ILE A 186 -2.72 -6.25 0.39
C ILE A 186 -4.15 -6.18 -0.16
N GLN A 187 -4.30 -5.94 -1.45
CA GLN A 187 -5.60 -5.94 -2.10
C GLN A 187 -6.34 -7.27 -1.93
N ASN A 188 -5.66 -8.38 -2.17
CA ASN A 188 -6.27 -9.71 -2.07
C ASN A 188 -6.70 -10.03 -0.64
N VAL A 189 -5.88 -9.69 0.37
CA VAL A 189 -6.21 -9.91 1.79
C VAL A 189 -7.47 -9.14 2.23
N PHE A 190 -7.66 -7.92 1.73
CA PHE A 190 -8.74 -7.04 2.20
C PHE A 190 -10.02 -7.10 1.36
N LEU A 191 -9.94 -7.57 0.12
CA LEU A 191 -11.12 -7.66 -0.76
C LEU A 191 -11.80 -9.03 -0.71
N ASN A 192 -11.12 -10.06 -0.24
CA ASN A 192 -11.72 -11.37 -0.09
C ASN A 192 -12.44 -11.48 1.26
N GLU A 193 -13.77 -11.52 1.20
CA GLU A 193 -14.61 -11.78 2.38
C GLU A 193 -14.43 -13.20 2.94
N ARG A 194 -13.83 -14.11 2.17
CA ARG A 194 -13.52 -15.49 2.56
C ARG A 194 -12.04 -15.78 2.32
N VAL A 195 -11.31 -15.89 3.40
CA VAL A 195 -9.94 -16.39 3.40
C VAL A 195 -10.02 -17.92 3.41
N ASP A 196 -10.02 -18.53 2.24
CA ASP A 196 -9.95 -19.98 2.11
C ASP A 196 -8.50 -20.48 2.00
N THR A 197 -8.32 -21.78 2.10
CA THR A 197 -6.99 -22.42 2.04
C THR A 197 -6.29 -22.19 0.70
N GLY A 198 -7.06 -22.09 -0.40
CA GLY A 198 -6.55 -21.80 -1.74
C GLY A 198 -5.97 -20.39 -1.80
N PHE A 199 -6.69 -19.42 -1.28
CA PHE A 199 -6.24 -18.03 -1.20
C PHE A 199 -4.94 -17.87 -0.41
N ILE A 200 -4.84 -18.51 0.77
CA ILE A 200 -3.61 -18.49 1.59
C ILE A 200 -2.45 -19.08 0.80
N LYS A 201 -2.66 -20.22 0.16
CA LYS A 201 -1.66 -20.90 -0.66
C LYS A 201 -1.20 -20.03 -1.83
N ASP A 202 -2.12 -19.43 -2.59
CA ASP A 202 -1.79 -18.57 -3.72
C ASP A 202 -1.07 -17.30 -3.29
N THR A 203 -1.44 -16.73 -2.13
CA THR A 203 -0.76 -15.57 -1.55
C THR A 203 0.67 -15.91 -1.13
N ILE A 204 0.89 -17.06 -0.48
CA ILE A 204 2.21 -17.54 -0.11
C ILE A 204 3.05 -17.82 -1.35
N ILE A 205 2.51 -18.54 -2.33
CA ILE A 205 3.21 -18.85 -3.60
C ILE A 205 3.59 -17.54 -4.31
N SER A 206 2.69 -16.57 -4.39
CA SER A 206 2.95 -15.28 -5.04
C SER A 206 4.00 -14.45 -4.30
N SER A 207 4.09 -14.57 -2.98
CA SER A 207 5.12 -13.89 -2.18
C SER A 207 6.49 -14.55 -2.32
N ILE A 208 6.54 -15.87 -2.40
CA ILE A 208 7.79 -16.64 -2.58
C ILE A 208 8.31 -16.53 -4.02
N SER A 209 7.42 -16.60 -5.02
CA SER A 209 7.83 -16.51 -6.42
C SER A 209 8.38 -15.12 -6.81
N SER A 210 8.16 -14.09 -5.99
CA SER A 210 8.82 -12.79 -6.18
C SER A 210 10.27 -12.76 -5.72
N ASP A 211 10.67 -13.68 -4.84
CA ASP A 211 12.04 -13.77 -4.33
C ASP A 211 12.98 -14.61 -5.24
N GLU A 212 12.41 -15.38 -6.16
CA GLU A 212 13.15 -16.32 -7.01
C GLU A 212 13.31 -15.88 -8.47
N VAL A 213 13.41 -14.61 -8.77
CA VAL A 213 13.51 -14.14 -10.17
C VAL A 213 14.87 -14.41 -10.83
N GLU A 214 15.80 -15.17 -10.22
CA GLU A 214 17.06 -15.52 -10.88
C GLU A 214 17.46 -17.01 -10.87
N THR A 215 16.68 -17.90 -10.30
CA THR A 215 16.86 -19.32 -10.56
C THR A 215 15.72 -19.78 -11.46
N ALA A 216 16.01 -19.94 -12.74
CA ALA A 216 15.11 -20.62 -13.66
C ALA A 216 14.72 -21.96 -13.02
N VAL A 217 13.52 -22.02 -12.45
CA VAL A 217 12.98 -23.26 -11.91
C VAL A 217 12.90 -24.22 -13.08
N ASP A 218 13.77 -25.22 -13.09
CA ASP A 218 13.71 -26.25 -14.10
C ASP A 218 12.41 -27.04 -13.90
N LEU A 219 11.35 -26.57 -14.57
CA LEU A 219 10.04 -27.22 -14.57
C LEU A 219 10.13 -28.70 -14.96
N ASN A 220 11.15 -29.07 -15.72
CA ASN A 220 11.40 -30.48 -16.10
C ASN A 220 11.98 -31.26 -14.91
N PHE A 221 12.79 -30.65 -14.08
CA PHE A 221 13.26 -31.27 -12.84
C PHE A 221 12.10 -31.54 -11.87
N PHE A 222 11.22 -30.56 -11.67
CA PHE A 222 10.03 -30.70 -10.82
C PHE A 222 9.05 -31.72 -11.38
N ARG A 223 8.80 -31.74 -12.70
CA ARG A 223 7.95 -32.76 -13.33
C ARG A 223 8.51 -34.16 -13.16
N ARG A 224 9.83 -34.35 -13.30
CA ARG A 224 10.49 -35.63 -13.04
C ARG A 224 10.38 -36.06 -11.59
N LYS A 225 10.57 -35.16 -10.64
CA LYS A 225 10.38 -35.48 -9.21
C LYS A 225 8.94 -35.84 -8.87
N LEU A 226 7.94 -35.13 -9.42
CA LEU A 226 6.54 -35.46 -9.25
C LEU A 226 6.16 -36.80 -9.89
N ALA A 227 6.71 -37.13 -11.04
CA ALA A 227 6.51 -38.43 -11.66
C ALA A 227 7.09 -39.56 -10.80
N ASN A 228 8.33 -39.40 -10.30
CA ASN A 228 8.94 -40.40 -9.41
C ASN A 228 8.13 -40.56 -8.12
N PHE A 229 7.61 -39.47 -7.53
CA PHE A 229 6.75 -39.52 -6.34
C PHE A 229 5.42 -40.27 -6.61
N SER A 230 4.85 -40.07 -7.79
CA SER A 230 3.65 -40.81 -8.24
C SER A 230 3.91 -42.30 -8.40
N ASP A 231 5.09 -42.69 -8.88
CA ASP A 231 5.46 -44.08 -9.06
C ASP A 231 5.79 -44.76 -7.71
N GLU A 232 6.47 -44.07 -6.80
CA GLU A 232 6.67 -44.53 -5.41
C GLU A 232 5.33 -44.73 -4.67
N LEU A 233 4.34 -43.85 -4.83
CA LEU A 233 3.01 -44.03 -4.26
C LEU A 233 2.27 -45.25 -4.85
N LYS A 234 2.44 -45.53 -6.13
CA LYS A 234 1.89 -46.76 -6.78
C LYS A 234 2.54 -48.01 -6.19
N ASP A 235 3.85 -48.02 -6.02
CA ASP A 235 4.57 -49.14 -5.42
C ASP A 235 4.15 -49.41 -4.00
N ILE A 236 3.97 -48.37 -3.18
CA ILE A 236 3.45 -48.50 -1.82
C ILE A 236 2.04 -49.07 -1.81
N SER A 237 1.17 -48.64 -2.73
CA SER A 237 -0.19 -49.18 -2.83
C SER A 237 -0.22 -50.65 -3.24
N LEU A 238 0.64 -51.06 -4.16
CA LEU A 238 0.82 -52.47 -4.55
C LEU A 238 1.38 -53.32 -3.42
N TRP A 239 2.31 -52.79 -2.63
CA TRP A 239 2.84 -53.48 -1.46
C TRP A 239 1.76 -53.67 -0.39
N THR A 240 0.92 -52.68 -0.17
CA THR A 240 -0.17 -52.76 0.79
C THR A 240 -1.22 -53.77 0.40
N GLN A 241 -1.57 -53.88 -0.89
CA GLN A 241 -2.47 -54.89 -1.42
C GLN A 241 -1.89 -56.30 -1.30
N LYS A 242 -0.59 -56.52 -1.64
CA LYS A 242 0.08 -57.81 -1.48
C LYS A 242 0.18 -58.28 -0.02
N LYS A 243 0.22 -57.34 0.93
CA LYS A 243 0.24 -57.67 2.37
C LYS A 243 -1.13 -58.09 2.88
N GLN A 244 -2.20 -57.53 2.35
CA GLN A 244 -3.57 -57.93 2.66
C GLN A 244 -3.95 -59.30 2.09
N THR A 245 -3.47 -59.67 0.91
CA THR A 245 -3.73 -60.99 0.30
C THR A 245 -2.88 -62.13 0.87
N ARG A 246 -1.86 -61.83 1.69
CA ARG A 246 -1.05 -62.85 2.39
C ARG A 246 -1.56 -63.20 3.80
N ASN A 247 -2.51 -62.46 4.31
CA ASN A 247 -3.09 -62.60 5.69
C ASN A 247 -4.54 -63.14 5.66
N CYS A 248 -4.99 -63.74 4.50
CA CYS A 248 -6.23 -64.50 4.40
C CYS A 248 -5.89 -65.99 4.17
#